data_96ed36216547b8a8fdb9ee08d372ac30
#
_entry.id   96ed36216547b8a8fdb9ee08d372ac30
#
_cell.length_a   1.000
_cell.length_b   1.000
_cell.length_c   1.000
_cell.angle_alpha   90.00
_cell.angle_beta   90.00
_cell.angle_gamma   90.00
#
_symmetry.space_group_name_H-M   'P 1'
#
loop_
_entity.id
_entity.type
_entity.pdbx_description
1 polymer ?
#
loop_
_entity_poly.entity_id
_entity_poly.type
_entity_poly.pdbx_seq_one_letter_code
_entity_poly.pdbx_strand_id
1 'polypeptide(L)'
;MIESAEALRSLYPQASARSLAKQLDRLDDTMRRFVAHAPLCVIASAGAAGEGLDSSPRGGRPGFVQVADERTLLIPDVTGNNRLDTLENLLVDPRIGLLFLIPGVNEVLRANGTARLRNEPEFTQRFAHPDVPKLPRLVIEVAVREAYLHCPKALLRSQVWSPEARVAPGSFPSMNAMLLAQLGPQVVTETDAQALDRYRTQLADEGLAHLVKG
;
A
#
# COMPACT_ATOMS: atom_id res chain seq x y z
N MET A 1 11.68 -29.35 11.99
CA MET A 1 11.70 -28.21 11.05
C MET A 1 11.16 -28.69 9.71
N ILE A 2 10.43 -27.86 8.94
CA ILE A 2 9.96 -28.22 7.59
C ILE A 2 10.97 -27.67 6.61
N GLU A 3 11.62 -28.54 5.83
CA GLU A 3 12.76 -28.16 4.96
C GLU A 3 12.49 -28.46 3.47
N SER A 4 11.31 -29.02 3.15
CA SER A 4 10.94 -29.29 1.76
C SER A 4 9.48 -28.94 1.48
N ALA A 5 9.19 -28.62 0.22
CA ALA A 5 7.83 -28.38 -0.24
C ALA A 5 6.93 -29.63 -0.09
N GLU A 6 7.51 -30.82 -0.24
CA GLU A 6 6.82 -32.09 -0.05
C GLU A 6 6.39 -32.28 1.43
N ALA A 7 7.32 -32.08 2.37
CA ALA A 7 7.02 -32.12 3.81
C ALA A 7 5.96 -31.10 4.19
N LEU A 8 6.03 -29.88 3.65
CA LEU A 8 5.00 -28.87 3.83
C LEU A 8 3.64 -29.33 3.28
N ARG A 9 3.61 -29.86 2.07
CA ARG A 9 2.36 -30.30 1.40
C ARG A 9 1.69 -31.47 2.11
N SER A 10 2.44 -32.33 2.79
CA SER A 10 1.87 -33.46 3.58
C SER A 10 0.98 -32.99 4.73
N LEU A 11 1.15 -31.73 5.20
CA LEU A 11 0.39 -31.15 6.32
C LEU A 11 -0.95 -30.52 5.86
N TYR A 12 -1.16 -30.34 4.58
CA TYR A 12 -2.30 -29.60 4.06
C TYR A 12 -3.00 -30.34 2.92
N PRO A 13 -4.34 -30.29 2.85
CA PRO A 13 -5.07 -30.79 1.70
C PRO A 13 -4.71 -30.00 0.44
N GLN A 14 -5.01 -30.54 -0.72
CA GLN A 14 -4.86 -29.85 -2.00
C GLN A 14 -5.74 -28.59 -2.05
N ALA A 15 -5.25 -27.55 -2.73
CA ALA A 15 -6.05 -26.37 -2.99
C ALA A 15 -7.28 -26.72 -3.81
N SER A 16 -8.45 -26.16 -3.44
CA SER A 16 -9.68 -26.41 -4.21
C SER A 16 -9.57 -25.81 -5.61
N ALA A 17 -10.25 -26.43 -6.59
CA ALA A 17 -10.33 -25.92 -7.96
C ALA A 17 -10.79 -24.44 -8.00
N ARG A 18 -11.77 -24.06 -7.17
CA ARG A 18 -12.22 -22.68 -7.02
C ARG A 18 -11.11 -21.73 -6.56
N SER A 19 -10.25 -22.17 -5.62
CA SER A 19 -9.14 -21.34 -5.11
C SER A 19 -8.07 -21.09 -6.15
N LEU A 20 -7.90 -22.00 -7.10
CA LEU A 20 -6.97 -21.85 -8.22
C LEU A 20 -7.60 -21.04 -9.35
N ALA A 21 -8.84 -21.35 -9.73
CA ALA A 21 -9.51 -20.74 -10.88
C ALA A 21 -9.80 -19.23 -10.72
N LYS A 22 -9.87 -18.71 -9.49
CA LYS A 22 -10.09 -17.27 -9.25
C LYS A 22 -8.88 -16.39 -9.54
N GLN A 23 -7.69 -16.97 -9.68
CA GLN A 23 -6.47 -16.24 -10.04
C GLN A 23 -6.47 -16.02 -11.55
N LEU A 24 -6.53 -14.75 -11.94
CA LEU A 24 -6.53 -14.32 -13.33
C LEU A 24 -5.19 -13.66 -13.66
N ASP A 25 -4.85 -13.62 -14.95
CA ASP A 25 -3.67 -12.92 -15.48
C ASP A 25 -3.93 -11.42 -15.76
N ARG A 26 -5.08 -10.92 -15.31
CA ARG A 26 -5.55 -9.54 -15.48
C ARG A 26 -6.57 -9.16 -14.43
N LEU A 27 -6.94 -7.89 -14.42
CA LEU A 27 -8.02 -7.33 -13.61
C LEU A 27 -9.36 -7.46 -14.36
N ASP A 28 -10.29 -8.22 -13.83
CA ASP A 28 -11.67 -8.21 -14.32
C ASP A 28 -12.42 -6.93 -13.86
N ASP A 29 -13.66 -6.78 -14.29
CA ASP A 29 -14.49 -5.61 -13.95
C ASP A 29 -14.67 -5.42 -12.46
N THR A 30 -14.82 -6.51 -11.71
CA THR A 30 -14.99 -6.48 -10.25
C THR A 30 -13.70 -6.02 -9.57
N MET A 31 -12.55 -6.52 -10.00
CA MET A 31 -11.24 -6.13 -9.49
C MET A 31 -10.92 -4.66 -9.82
N ARG A 32 -11.26 -4.19 -11.03
CA ARG A 32 -11.10 -2.78 -11.41
C ARG A 32 -11.95 -1.87 -10.53
N ARG A 33 -13.21 -2.25 -10.26
CA ARG A 33 -14.06 -1.54 -9.31
C ARG A 33 -13.51 -1.56 -7.89
N PHE A 34 -12.91 -2.68 -7.47
CA PHE A 34 -12.27 -2.77 -6.16
C PHE A 34 -11.12 -1.76 -6.02
N VAL A 35 -10.23 -1.69 -7.01
CA VAL A 35 -9.14 -0.70 -7.04
C VAL A 35 -9.70 0.73 -6.99
N ALA A 36 -10.74 1.02 -7.76
CA ALA A 36 -11.37 2.35 -7.80
C ALA A 36 -12.00 2.77 -6.44
N HIS A 37 -12.33 1.83 -5.57
CA HIS A 37 -12.88 2.12 -4.23
C HIS A 37 -11.83 2.03 -3.11
N ALA A 38 -10.64 1.51 -3.38
CA ALA A 38 -9.63 1.31 -2.37
C ALA A 38 -8.86 2.62 -2.07
N PRO A 39 -8.92 3.13 -0.83
CA PRO A 39 -8.10 4.26 -0.40
C PRO A 39 -6.74 3.84 0.15
N LEU A 40 -6.48 2.55 0.30
CA LEU A 40 -5.27 1.99 0.89
C LEU A 40 -4.76 0.83 0.05
N CYS A 41 -3.47 0.87 -0.24
CA CYS A 41 -2.73 -0.20 -0.87
C CYS A 41 -1.43 -0.45 -0.10
N VAL A 42 -1.06 -1.70 0.11
CA VAL A 42 0.26 -2.08 0.63
C VAL A 42 1.09 -2.61 -0.53
N ILE A 43 2.30 -2.07 -0.69
CA ILE A 43 3.29 -2.49 -1.68
C ILE A 43 4.32 -3.37 -1.00
N ALA A 44 4.56 -4.56 -1.55
CA ALA A 44 5.69 -5.41 -1.20
C ALA A 44 6.72 -5.35 -2.32
N SER A 45 7.99 -5.12 -1.97
CA SER A 45 9.14 -5.11 -2.89
C SER A 45 10.34 -5.80 -2.25
N ALA A 46 11.33 -6.15 -3.06
CA ALA A 46 12.56 -6.79 -2.62
C ALA A 46 13.78 -6.04 -3.17
N GLY A 47 14.78 -5.83 -2.34
CA GLY A 47 16.07 -5.34 -2.78
C GLY A 47 16.90 -6.41 -3.50
N ALA A 48 18.20 -6.14 -3.66
CA ALA A 48 19.15 -7.10 -4.22
C ALA A 48 19.18 -8.41 -3.40
N ALA A 49 19.70 -9.46 -4.02
CA ALA A 49 19.83 -10.76 -3.33
C ALA A 49 20.63 -10.63 -2.03
N GLY A 50 19.99 -10.98 -0.91
CA GLY A 50 20.55 -10.85 0.44
C GLY A 50 20.16 -9.56 1.17
N GLU A 51 19.52 -8.62 0.52
CA GLU A 51 18.92 -7.44 1.16
C GLU A 51 17.47 -7.73 1.61
N GLY A 52 16.96 -6.86 2.48
CA GLY A 52 15.64 -7.05 3.10
C GLY A 52 14.47 -6.93 2.12
N LEU A 53 13.30 -7.34 2.61
CA LEU A 53 12.02 -7.06 1.98
C LEU A 53 11.48 -5.73 2.54
N ASP A 54 10.82 -4.97 1.67
CA ASP A 54 10.05 -3.79 2.06
C ASP A 54 8.56 -4.07 1.94
N SER A 55 7.79 -3.53 2.88
CA SER A 55 6.33 -3.59 2.89
C SER A 55 5.79 -2.23 3.29
N SER A 56 5.47 -1.41 2.29
CA SER A 56 5.12 0.00 2.46
C SER A 56 3.65 0.29 2.18
N PRO A 57 2.93 0.97 3.08
CA PRO A 57 1.59 1.45 2.80
C PRO A 57 1.61 2.62 1.81
N ARG A 58 0.60 2.69 0.96
CA ARG A 58 0.27 3.83 0.11
C ARG A 58 -1.20 4.14 0.31
N GLY A 59 -1.53 5.40 0.51
CA GLY A 59 -2.90 5.84 0.75
C GLY A 59 -3.24 7.11 -0.02
N GLY A 60 -4.53 7.31 -0.23
CA GLY A 60 -5.06 8.48 -0.92
C GLY A 60 -6.58 8.48 -0.92
N ARG A 61 -7.19 9.33 -1.71
CA ARG A 61 -8.63 9.25 -1.96
C ARG A 61 -8.96 7.90 -2.63
N PRO A 62 -10.18 7.34 -2.44
CA PRO A 62 -10.60 6.18 -3.21
C PRO A 62 -10.30 6.37 -4.70
N GLY A 63 -9.64 5.39 -5.32
CA GLY A 63 -9.21 5.48 -6.72
C GLY A 63 -7.89 6.22 -6.95
N PHE A 64 -7.10 6.52 -5.91
CA PHE A 64 -5.76 7.12 -6.07
C PHE A 64 -4.83 6.25 -6.92
N VAL A 65 -4.99 4.93 -6.88
CA VAL A 65 -4.40 4.02 -7.85
C VAL A 65 -5.31 3.96 -9.07
N GLN A 66 -4.78 4.33 -10.24
CA GLN A 66 -5.54 4.30 -11.48
C GLN A 66 -5.36 2.96 -12.20
N VAL A 67 -6.46 2.47 -12.75
CA VAL A 67 -6.46 1.33 -13.68
C VAL A 67 -6.37 1.90 -15.10
N ALA A 68 -5.19 1.78 -15.73
CA ALA A 68 -5.00 2.27 -17.10
C ALA A 68 -5.67 1.35 -18.13
N ASP A 69 -5.59 0.06 -17.89
CA ASP A 69 -6.25 -1.02 -18.65
C ASP A 69 -6.36 -2.29 -17.78
N GLU A 70 -6.80 -3.41 -18.37
CA GLU A 70 -7.00 -4.67 -17.63
C GLU A 70 -5.69 -5.27 -17.06
N ARG A 71 -4.52 -4.81 -17.50
CA ARG A 71 -3.20 -5.32 -17.11
C ARG A 71 -2.27 -4.27 -16.55
N THR A 72 -2.72 -3.00 -16.45
CA THR A 72 -1.84 -1.90 -16.05
C THR A 72 -2.46 -1.09 -14.92
N LEU A 73 -1.70 -0.98 -13.81
CA LEU A 73 -2.00 -0.10 -12.69
C LEU A 73 -0.98 1.04 -12.64
N LEU A 74 -1.43 2.23 -12.25
CA LEU A 74 -0.59 3.40 -12.05
C LEU A 74 -0.74 3.88 -10.61
N ILE A 75 0.36 3.90 -9.85
CA ILE A 75 0.40 4.31 -8.45
C ILE A 75 1.21 5.60 -8.36
N PRO A 76 0.62 6.73 -7.92
CA PRO A 76 1.37 7.97 -7.78
C PRO A 76 2.31 7.89 -6.59
N ASP A 77 3.54 8.39 -6.75
CA ASP A 77 4.44 8.62 -5.63
C ASP A 77 4.22 10.01 -5.06
N VAL A 78 3.72 10.06 -3.84
CA VAL A 78 3.38 11.28 -3.12
C VAL A 78 4.41 11.59 -2.03
N THR A 79 4.31 12.77 -1.44
CA THR A 79 5.26 13.23 -0.41
C THR A 79 5.31 12.26 0.77
N GLY A 80 6.51 11.82 1.12
CA GLY A 80 6.79 10.91 2.23
C GLY A 80 8.05 11.32 3.00
N ASN A 81 8.68 10.36 3.66
CA ASN A 81 9.88 10.54 4.47
C ASN A 81 11.21 10.55 3.67
N ASN A 82 11.14 10.45 2.35
CA ASN A 82 12.27 10.38 1.41
C ASN A 82 13.25 9.20 1.64
N ARG A 83 12.81 8.13 2.30
CA ARG A 83 13.64 6.92 2.44
C ARG A 83 13.81 6.18 1.11
N LEU A 84 12.81 6.22 0.25
CA LEU A 84 12.80 5.65 -1.11
C LEU A 84 12.95 4.12 -1.19
N ASP A 85 12.89 3.40 -0.06
CA ASP A 85 13.17 1.95 0.00
C ASP A 85 12.41 1.16 -1.10
N THR A 86 11.11 1.37 -1.25
CA THR A 86 10.30 0.74 -2.30
C THR A 86 10.82 1.08 -3.71
N LEU A 87 11.17 2.34 -3.96
CA LEU A 87 11.58 2.80 -5.29
C LEU A 87 12.96 2.26 -5.66
N GLU A 88 13.90 2.28 -4.73
CA GLU A 88 15.24 1.72 -4.90
C GLU A 88 15.17 0.21 -5.13
N ASN A 89 14.35 -0.51 -4.36
CA ASN A 89 14.11 -1.93 -4.57
C ASN A 89 13.60 -2.22 -5.99
N LEU A 90 12.62 -1.45 -6.48
CA LEU A 90 12.03 -1.66 -7.81
C LEU A 90 12.99 -1.37 -8.96
N LEU A 91 14.06 -0.58 -8.75
CA LEU A 91 15.14 -0.41 -9.74
C LEU A 91 16.02 -1.65 -9.86
N VAL A 92 16.15 -2.41 -8.78
CA VAL A 92 17.00 -3.61 -8.70
C VAL A 92 16.21 -4.86 -9.05
N ASP A 93 15.03 -5.02 -8.44
CA ASP A 93 14.10 -6.13 -8.68
C ASP A 93 12.71 -5.58 -8.98
N PRO A 94 12.26 -5.61 -10.23
CA PRO A 94 10.99 -5.02 -10.62
C PRO A 94 9.75 -5.79 -10.13
N ARG A 95 9.92 -6.93 -9.45
CA ARG A 95 8.78 -7.68 -8.91
C ARG A 95 8.09 -6.91 -7.81
N ILE A 96 6.76 -6.85 -7.89
CA ILE A 96 5.92 -6.09 -6.98
C ILE A 96 4.70 -6.90 -6.57
N GLY A 97 4.36 -6.82 -5.29
CA GLY A 97 3.11 -7.35 -4.75
C GLY A 97 2.23 -6.24 -4.19
N LEU A 98 0.94 -6.29 -4.47
CA LEU A 98 -0.02 -5.28 -4.04
C LEU A 98 -1.16 -5.92 -3.24
N LEU A 99 -1.53 -5.28 -2.13
CA LEU A 99 -2.72 -5.57 -1.35
C LEU A 99 -3.61 -4.34 -1.30
N PHE A 100 -4.80 -4.40 -1.87
CA PHE A 100 -5.79 -3.33 -1.81
C PHE A 100 -6.81 -3.61 -0.72
N LEU A 101 -7.10 -2.58 0.09
CA LEU A 101 -8.05 -2.65 1.20
C LEU A 101 -9.08 -1.52 1.08
N ILE A 102 -10.33 -1.87 1.38
CA ILE A 102 -11.44 -0.91 1.46
C ILE A 102 -11.97 -0.95 2.89
N PRO A 103 -11.96 0.16 3.64
CA PRO A 103 -12.51 0.18 4.99
C PRO A 103 -13.96 -0.34 5.04
N GLY A 104 -14.23 -1.29 5.94
CA GLY A 104 -15.54 -1.94 6.07
C GLY A 104 -15.77 -3.13 5.14
N VAL A 105 -14.88 -3.40 4.17
CA VAL A 105 -14.93 -4.58 3.29
C VAL A 105 -13.88 -5.59 3.77
N ASN A 106 -14.32 -6.83 4.03
CA ASN A 106 -13.45 -7.87 4.56
C ASN A 106 -12.66 -8.63 3.49
N GLU A 107 -13.07 -8.55 2.24
CA GLU A 107 -12.30 -9.05 1.10
C GLU A 107 -11.09 -8.16 0.85
N VAL A 108 -10.01 -8.76 0.34
CA VAL A 108 -8.78 -8.06 -0.05
C VAL A 108 -8.49 -8.42 -1.50
N LEU A 109 -8.16 -7.43 -2.32
CA LEU A 109 -7.66 -7.70 -3.66
C LEU A 109 -6.14 -7.78 -3.62
N ARG A 110 -5.59 -8.86 -4.19
CA ARG A 110 -4.16 -9.00 -4.47
C ARG A 110 -3.90 -8.82 -5.95
N ALA A 111 -2.84 -8.09 -6.26
CA ALA A 111 -2.30 -8.01 -7.62
C ALA A 111 -0.78 -8.11 -7.53
N ASN A 112 -0.18 -9.01 -8.29
CA ASN A 112 1.26 -9.16 -8.38
C ASN A 112 1.71 -8.93 -9.82
N GLY A 113 2.92 -8.43 -9.99
CA GLY A 113 3.43 -8.12 -11.31
C GLY A 113 4.86 -7.62 -11.33
N THR A 114 5.17 -6.81 -12.33
CA THR A 114 6.44 -6.10 -12.45
C THR A 114 6.19 -4.62 -12.60
N ALA A 115 7.06 -3.80 -11.99
CA ALA A 115 6.93 -2.36 -11.97
C ALA A 115 8.02 -1.65 -12.77
N ARG A 116 7.70 -0.44 -13.22
CA ARG A 116 8.62 0.55 -13.77
C ARG A 116 8.36 1.89 -13.12
N LEU A 117 9.41 2.66 -12.90
CA LEU A 117 9.31 4.02 -12.39
C LEU A 117 9.21 4.99 -13.56
N ARG A 118 8.15 5.81 -13.60
CA ARG A 118 7.81 6.70 -14.70
C ARG A 118 7.74 8.14 -14.19
N ASN A 119 8.55 9.03 -14.72
CA ASN A 119 8.53 10.46 -14.40
C ASN A 119 8.17 11.34 -15.60
N GLU A 120 7.84 10.73 -16.74
CA GLU A 120 7.43 11.44 -17.94
C GLU A 120 6.08 12.16 -17.72
N PRO A 121 5.90 13.35 -18.30
CA PRO A 121 4.68 14.15 -18.13
C PRO A 121 3.39 13.39 -18.48
N GLU A 122 3.44 12.48 -19.45
CA GLU A 122 2.27 11.67 -19.87
C GLU A 122 1.75 10.76 -18.76
N PHE A 123 2.58 10.36 -17.79
CA PHE A 123 2.19 9.57 -16.62
C PHE A 123 1.77 10.47 -15.46
N THR A 124 2.58 11.47 -15.11
CA THR A 124 2.34 12.32 -13.95
C THR A 124 1.09 13.19 -14.12
N GLN A 125 0.83 13.71 -15.33
CA GLN A 125 -0.34 14.52 -15.64
C GLN A 125 -1.67 13.74 -15.55
N ARG A 126 -1.66 12.43 -15.61
CA ARG A 126 -2.88 11.62 -15.39
C ARG A 126 -3.45 11.80 -13.98
N PHE A 127 -2.66 12.26 -13.03
CA PHE A 127 -3.06 12.54 -11.66
C PHE A 127 -3.41 14.01 -11.42
N ALA A 128 -3.49 14.83 -12.47
CA ALA A 128 -3.95 16.20 -12.35
C ALA A 128 -5.42 16.22 -11.90
N HIS A 129 -5.71 16.99 -10.87
CA HIS A 129 -7.07 17.17 -10.36
C HIS A 129 -7.19 18.61 -9.81
N PRO A 130 -8.33 19.29 -9.97
CA PRO A 130 -8.51 20.65 -9.48
C PRO A 130 -8.19 20.86 -7.99
N ASP A 131 -8.47 19.84 -7.17
CA ASP A 131 -8.23 19.86 -5.73
C ASP A 131 -6.83 19.38 -5.31
N VAL A 132 -5.96 19.01 -6.25
CA VAL A 132 -4.62 18.51 -6.01
C VAL A 132 -3.59 19.51 -6.53
N PRO A 133 -3.00 20.35 -5.68
CA PRO A 133 -2.10 21.43 -6.09
C PRO A 133 -0.81 20.95 -6.76
N LYS A 134 -0.33 19.76 -6.41
CA LYS A 134 0.92 19.21 -6.94
C LYS A 134 0.74 17.85 -7.62
N LEU A 135 1.34 17.72 -8.79
CA LEU A 135 1.46 16.43 -9.46
C LEU A 135 2.48 15.54 -8.71
N PRO A 136 2.33 14.21 -8.78
CA PRO A 136 3.34 13.30 -8.28
C PRO A 136 4.65 13.49 -9.05
N ARG A 137 5.80 13.32 -8.38
CA ARG A 137 7.12 13.40 -9.02
C ARG A 137 7.38 12.25 -9.96
N LEU A 138 6.83 11.08 -9.63
CA LEU A 138 6.86 9.89 -10.45
C LEU A 138 5.62 9.03 -10.21
N VAL A 139 5.44 8.06 -11.08
CA VAL A 139 4.37 7.06 -11.03
C VAL A 139 5.01 5.67 -11.10
N ILE A 140 4.57 4.76 -10.26
CA ILE A 140 4.90 3.35 -10.36
C ILE A 140 3.90 2.73 -11.35
N GLU A 141 4.37 2.40 -12.55
CA GLU A 141 3.60 1.66 -13.56
C GLU A 141 3.75 0.17 -13.28
N VAL A 142 2.65 -0.52 -13.03
CA VAL A 142 2.64 -1.96 -12.70
C VAL A 142 2.01 -2.74 -13.83
N ALA A 143 2.80 -3.63 -14.45
CA ALA A 143 2.28 -4.64 -15.37
C ALA A 143 1.80 -5.85 -14.55
N VAL A 144 0.48 -6.02 -14.45
CA VAL A 144 -0.17 -7.10 -13.70
C VAL A 144 0.10 -8.45 -14.37
N ARG A 145 0.57 -9.42 -13.58
CA ARG A 145 0.81 -10.80 -13.98
C ARG A 145 -0.23 -11.75 -13.42
N GLU A 146 -0.72 -11.44 -12.23
CA GLU A 146 -1.81 -12.17 -11.59
C GLU A 146 -2.61 -11.26 -10.66
N ALA A 147 -3.91 -11.47 -10.60
CA ALA A 147 -4.79 -10.79 -9.68
C ALA A 147 -5.89 -11.73 -9.18
N TYR A 148 -6.26 -11.59 -7.91
CA TYR A 148 -7.36 -12.37 -7.32
C TYR A 148 -7.85 -11.80 -6.00
N LEU A 149 -9.13 -12.04 -5.71
CA LEU A 149 -9.72 -11.73 -4.41
C LEU A 149 -9.24 -12.74 -3.35
N HIS A 150 -8.70 -12.23 -2.27
CA HIS A 150 -8.31 -13.01 -1.10
C HIS A 150 -9.50 -13.20 -0.17
N CYS A 151 -9.52 -14.32 0.58
CA CYS A 151 -10.65 -14.60 1.46
C CYS A 151 -10.71 -13.60 2.65
N PRO A 152 -11.91 -13.33 3.19
CA PRO A 152 -12.11 -12.35 4.26
C PRO A 152 -11.60 -12.79 5.63
N LYS A 153 -11.17 -14.06 5.80
CA LYS A 153 -10.91 -14.66 7.12
C LYS A 153 -9.89 -13.90 7.97
N ALA A 154 -8.88 -13.27 7.36
CA ALA A 154 -7.88 -12.51 8.10
C ALA A 154 -8.50 -11.27 8.76
N LEU A 155 -9.26 -10.49 7.98
CA LEU A 155 -9.89 -9.27 8.47
C LEU A 155 -11.07 -9.56 9.41
N LEU A 156 -11.79 -10.68 9.18
CA LEU A 156 -12.82 -11.16 10.11
C LEU A 156 -12.23 -11.57 11.47
N ARG A 157 -11.12 -12.31 11.48
CA ARG A 157 -10.47 -12.73 12.74
C ARG A 157 -9.90 -11.57 13.52
N SER A 158 -9.32 -10.59 12.84
CA SER A 158 -8.76 -9.39 13.47
C SER A 158 -9.81 -8.37 13.89
N GLN A 159 -11.04 -8.50 13.40
CA GLN A 159 -12.12 -7.52 13.60
C GLN A 159 -11.70 -6.07 13.26
N VAL A 160 -10.72 -5.90 12.36
CA VAL A 160 -10.04 -4.63 12.12
C VAL A 160 -10.98 -3.47 11.74
N TRP A 161 -12.15 -3.79 11.17
CA TRP A 161 -13.16 -2.79 10.81
C TRP A 161 -14.22 -2.58 11.91
N SER A 162 -14.19 -3.39 12.98
CA SER A 162 -15.14 -3.24 14.10
C SER A 162 -14.84 -1.99 14.92
N PRO A 163 -15.84 -1.20 15.31
CA PRO A 163 -15.66 -0.10 16.26
C PRO A 163 -15.03 -0.56 17.58
N GLU A 164 -15.34 -1.77 18.04
CA GLU A 164 -14.87 -2.34 19.30
C GLU A 164 -13.35 -2.68 19.26
N ALA A 165 -12.80 -2.90 18.07
CA ALA A 165 -11.35 -3.13 17.89
C ALA A 165 -10.53 -1.85 17.92
N ARG A 166 -11.19 -0.68 17.92
CA ARG A 166 -10.48 0.61 17.93
C ARG A 166 -9.83 0.85 19.28
N VAL A 167 -8.56 1.21 19.24
CA VAL A 167 -7.83 1.64 20.42
C VAL A 167 -8.39 2.97 20.90
N ALA A 168 -8.60 3.11 22.21
CA ALA A 168 -9.11 4.36 22.78
C ALA A 168 -8.14 5.52 22.48
N PRO A 169 -8.64 6.71 22.15
CA PRO A 169 -7.78 7.88 21.93
C PRO A 169 -6.82 8.10 23.11
N GLY A 170 -5.53 8.31 22.81
CA GLY A 170 -4.49 8.54 23.82
C GLY A 170 -4.01 7.30 24.59
N SER A 171 -4.58 6.10 24.37
CA SER A 171 -4.12 4.87 25.02
C SER A 171 -2.89 4.24 24.35
N PHE A 172 -2.54 4.71 23.15
CA PHE A 172 -1.32 4.30 22.45
C PHE A 172 -0.40 5.52 22.25
N PRO A 173 0.93 5.39 22.46
CA PRO A 173 1.83 6.51 22.36
C PRO A 173 1.89 7.08 20.92
N SER A 174 2.14 8.38 20.81
CA SER A 174 2.38 9.01 19.52
C SER A 174 3.65 8.48 18.84
N MET A 175 3.77 8.68 17.53
CA MET A 175 5.01 8.35 16.79
C MET A 175 6.22 9.02 17.42
N ASN A 176 6.14 10.30 17.79
CA ASN A 176 7.23 11.03 18.42
C ASN A 176 7.60 10.45 19.79
N ALA A 177 6.61 10.07 20.60
CA ALA A 177 6.87 9.43 21.90
C ALA A 177 7.59 8.08 21.71
N MET A 178 7.21 7.29 20.71
CA MET A 178 7.88 6.03 20.37
C MET A 178 9.32 6.27 19.87
N LEU A 179 9.51 7.22 18.96
CA LEU A 179 10.83 7.57 18.43
C LEU A 179 11.73 8.17 19.50
N LEU A 180 11.20 9.01 20.39
CA LEU A 180 11.94 9.57 21.52
C LEU A 180 12.48 8.48 22.45
N ALA A 181 11.66 7.45 22.72
CA ALA A 181 12.08 6.30 23.53
C ALA A 181 13.16 5.46 22.85
N GLN A 182 13.16 5.37 21.51
CA GLN A 182 14.13 4.59 20.74
C GLN A 182 15.45 5.32 20.48
N LEU A 183 15.39 6.62 20.17
CA LEU A 183 16.49 7.38 19.59
C LEU A 183 17.04 8.47 20.51
N GLY A 184 16.28 8.85 21.54
CA GLY A 184 16.62 9.91 22.48
C GLY A 184 16.37 11.33 21.98
N PRO A 185 16.47 12.32 22.88
CA PRO A 185 16.10 13.71 22.59
C PRO A 185 17.08 14.45 21.66
N GLN A 186 18.27 13.94 21.44
CA GLN A 186 19.22 14.52 20.48
C GLN A 186 18.80 14.32 19.03
N VAL A 187 18.01 13.26 18.75
CA VAL A 187 17.54 12.91 17.39
C VAL A 187 16.11 13.37 17.20
N VAL A 188 15.25 13.19 18.20
CA VAL A 188 13.83 13.55 18.15
C VAL A 188 13.63 14.90 18.81
N THR A 189 13.65 15.95 17.99
CA THR A 189 13.50 17.35 18.43
C THR A 189 12.12 17.93 18.14
N GLU A 190 11.34 17.25 17.27
CA GLU A 190 9.99 17.67 16.87
C GLU A 190 8.97 17.30 17.95
N THR A 191 8.10 18.23 18.30
CA THR A 191 6.93 17.95 19.17
C THR A 191 5.77 17.33 18.37
N ASP A 192 4.81 16.72 19.07
CA ASP A 192 3.59 16.16 18.41
C ASP A 192 2.82 17.24 17.64
N ALA A 193 2.73 18.46 18.17
CA ALA A 193 2.07 19.57 17.48
C ALA A 193 2.79 19.97 16.19
N GLN A 194 4.13 20.02 16.22
CA GLN A 194 4.94 20.30 15.03
C GLN A 194 4.82 19.17 13.99
N ALA A 195 4.78 17.91 14.43
CA ALA A 195 4.56 16.78 13.55
C ALA A 195 3.19 16.83 12.84
N LEU A 196 2.13 17.16 13.58
CA LEU A 196 0.78 17.33 13.00
C LEU A 196 0.74 18.49 12.00
N ASP A 197 1.40 19.61 12.29
CA ASP A 197 1.47 20.75 11.37
C ASP A 197 2.24 20.40 10.09
N ARG A 198 3.35 19.69 10.22
CA ARG A 198 4.10 19.14 9.08
C ARG A 198 3.24 18.20 8.23
N TYR A 199 2.50 17.27 8.83
CA TYR A 199 1.58 16.38 8.08
C TYR A 199 0.49 17.18 7.38
N ARG A 200 -0.09 18.19 8.04
CA ARG A 200 -1.11 19.05 7.44
C ARG A 200 -0.55 19.81 6.23
N THR A 201 0.67 20.34 6.33
CA THR A 201 1.35 21.03 5.23
C THR A 201 1.64 20.07 4.07
N GLN A 202 2.15 18.87 4.33
CA GLN A 202 2.44 17.88 3.30
C GLN A 202 1.16 17.42 2.59
N LEU A 203 0.10 17.13 3.34
CA LEU A 203 -1.18 16.70 2.78
C LEU A 203 -1.93 17.83 2.07
N ALA A 204 -1.58 19.10 2.31
CA ALA A 204 -2.13 20.24 1.57
C ALA A 204 -1.75 20.16 0.08
N ASP A 205 -0.54 19.70 -0.23
CA ASP A 205 -0.07 19.49 -1.61
C ASP A 205 -0.92 18.47 -2.38
N GLU A 206 -1.60 17.59 -1.64
CA GLU A 206 -2.48 16.53 -2.16
C GLU A 206 -3.98 16.90 -2.02
N GLY A 207 -4.29 18.12 -1.55
CA GLY A 207 -5.66 18.54 -1.26
C GLY A 207 -6.31 17.82 -0.07
N LEU A 208 -5.49 17.25 0.84
CA LEU A 208 -5.94 16.38 1.94
C LEU A 208 -5.67 16.98 3.34
N ALA A 209 -5.26 18.24 3.46
CA ALA A 209 -4.96 18.89 4.74
C ALA A 209 -6.08 18.79 5.78
N HIS A 210 -7.36 18.77 5.34
CA HIS A 210 -8.55 18.67 6.19
C HIS A 210 -8.67 17.33 6.94
N LEU A 211 -7.92 16.30 6.54
CA LEU A 211 -7.92 14.98 7.19
C LEU A 211 -7.06 14.95 8.46
N VAL A 212 -6.11 15.89 8.62
CA VAL A 212 -5.28 15.98 9.82
C VAL A 212 -6.09 16.68 10.92
N LYS A 213 -6.70 15.88 11.77
CA LYS A 213 -7.38 16.35 12.98
C LYS A 213 -6.36 16.46 14.11
N GLY A 214 -6.39 17.58 14.83
CA GLY A 214 -5.60 17.76 16.04
C GLY A 214 -6.18 16.98 17.22
#